data_e3131a827d737b320f81945d7faaf605
#
_entry.id   e3131a827d737b320f81945d7faaf605
#
_cell.length_a   1.000
_cell.length_b   1.000
_cell.length_c   1.000
_cell.angle_alpha   90.00
_cell.angle_beta   90.00
_cell.angle_gamma   90.00
#
_symmetry.space_group_name_H-M   'P 1'
#
loop_
_entity.id
_entity.type
_entity.pdbx_description
1 polymer ?
#
loop_
_entity_poly.entity_id
_entity_poly.type
_entity_poly.pdbx_seq_one_letter_code
_entity_poly.pdbx_strand_id
1 'polypeptide(L)'
;MASTSSQGTPQPAPWRASFLEHLSKMDSPEFVFSSLHPAPKNSPTDFLPRARYCIFRGFWAELPENKHNNAPVNERNYESEMPTFTTDVRMGKPLEVFASSSGHADDRSQTQGSGGGGPCEAVWWVKETMVQWRIKGEAFVVGPDIEGKEGEKESSGVRTVKSEVGSRMRVVQEEGREGWSWSKELTGHFGNNSPGLRGMFCTYSSTCRAWD
;
A
#
# COMPACT_ATOMS: atom_id res chain seq x y z
N MET A 1 7.33 38.40 -21.02
CA MET A 1 6.38 38.00 -19.94
C MET A 1 6.30 36.49 -19.97
N ALA A 2 6.95 35.82 -19.04
CA ALA A 2 6.91 34.38 -18.95
C ALA A 2 5.63 33.99 -18.22
N SER A 3 4.77 33.23 -18.89
CA SER A 3 3.55 32.66 -18.33
C SER A 3 3.95 31.57 -17.34
N THR A 4 3.87 31.83 -16.05
CA THR A 4 3.91 30.82 -14.99
C THR A 4 2.65 29.98 -15.11
N SER A 5 2.75 28.84 -15.78
CA SER A 5 1.71 27.82 -15.69
C SER A 5 1.66 27.33 -14.24
N SER A 6 0.63 27.72 -13.50
CA SER A 6 0.29 27.08 -12.24
C SER A 6 0.02 25.62 -12.56
N GLN A 7 0.96 24.75 -12.23
CA GLN A 7 0.69 23.30 -12.21
C GLN A 7 -0.34 23.07 -11.10
N GLY A 8 -1.61 22.90 -11.49
CA GLY A 8 -2.67 22.60 -10.54
C GLY A 8 -2.34 21.30 -9.78
N THR A 9 -2.72 21.26 -8.51
CA THR A 9 -2.62 20.03 -7.70
C THR A 9 -3.20 18.85 -8.48
N PRO A 10 -2.47 17.72 -8.61
CA PRO A 10 -2.99 16.57 -9.32
C PRO A 10 -4.35 16.15 -8.79
N GLN A 11 -5.32 15.99 -9.69
CA GLN A 11 -6.69 15.62 -9.30
C GLN A 11 -6.73 14.15 -8.85
N PRO A 12 -7.64 13.79 -7.93
CA PRO A 12 -7.92 12.42 -7.57
C PRO A 12 -8.29 11.57 -8.80
N ALA A 13 -7.97 10.29 -8.76
CA ALA A 13 -8.34 9.38 -9.84
C ALA A 13 -9.87 9.36 -10.05
N PRO A 14 -10.36 9.37 -11.30
CA PRO A 14 -11.80 9.45 -11.59
C PRO A 14 -12.65 8.35 -10.94
N TRP A 15 -12.08 7.19 -10.70
CA TRP A 15 -12.77 6.04 -10.09
C TRP A 15 -12.88 6.12 -8.56
N ARG A 16 -12.07 6.97 -7.91
CA ARG A 16 -11.90 7.00 -6.46
C ARG A 16 -13.21 7.26 -5.70
N ALA A 17 -13.98 8.24 -6.12
CA ALA A 17 -15.23 8.61 -5.45
C ALA A 17 -16.25 7.45 -5.49
N SER A 18 -16.45 6.84 -6.65
CA SER A 18 -17.34 5.69 -6.80
C SER A 18 -16.85 4.46 -6.05
N PHE A 19 -15.55 4.21 -6.01
CA PHE A 19 -14.98 3.13 -5.22
C PHE A 19 -15.29 3.28 -3.72
N LEU A 20 -15.02 4.45 -3.15
CA LEU A 20 -15.28 4.73 -1.73
C LEU A 20 -16.77 4.70 -1.40
N GLU A 21 -17.63 5.22 -2.29
CA GLU A 21 -19.09 5.13 -2.15
C GLU A 21 -19.54 3.67 -2.10
N HIS A 22 -19.04 2.82 -2.99
CA HIS A 22 -19.40 1.40 -3.00
C HIS A 22 -18.88 0.69 -1.74
N LEU A 23 -17.65 0.94 -1.32
CA LEU A 23 -17.10 0.35 -0.10
C LEU A 23 -17.88 0.75 1.16
N SER A 24 -18.42 1.97 1.20
CA SER A 24 -19.24 2.43 2.34
C SER A 24 -20.54 1.65 2.53
N LYS A 25 -20.97 0.90 1.52
CA LYS A 25 -22.16 0.02 1.57
C LYS A 25 -21.85 -1.38 2.07
N MET A 26 -20.57 -1.74 2.20
CA MET A 26 -20.15 -3.04 2.73
C MET A 26 -20.16 -3.01 4.26
N ASP A 27 -20.63 -4.07 4.90
CA ASP A 27 -20.56 -4.25 6.36
C ASP A 27 -19.10 -4.30 6.86
N SER A 28 -18.22 -4.91 6.07
CA SER A 28 -16.79 -4.97 6.27
C SER A 28 -16.07 -4.76 4.94
N PRO A 29 -15.04 -3.89 4.87
CA PRO A 29 -14.33 -3.60 3.63
C PRO A 29 -13.33 -4.72 3.27
N GLU A 30 -13.81 -5.94 3.22
CA GLU A 30 -13.03 -7.12 2.87
C GLU A 30 -12.74 -7.17 1.37
N PHE A 31 -11.58 -7.70 1.04
CA PHE A 31 -11.20 -7.94 -0.34
C PHE A 31 -10.31 -9.17 -0.48
N VAL A 32 -10.26 -9.73 -1.67
CA VAL A 32 -9.32 -10.79 -2.01
C VAL A 32 -8.03 -10.15 -2.51
N PHE A 33 -6.92 -10.44 -1.83
CA PHE A 33 -5.58 -10.08 -2.26
C PHE A 33 -4.92 -11.29 -2.91
N SER A 34 -4.48 -11.13 -4.15
CA SER A 34 -3.78 -12.17 -4.92
C SER A 34 -2.32 -11.76 -5.14
N SER A 35 -1.41 -12.72 -4.98
CA SER A 35 0.03 -12.56 -5.17
C SER A 35 0.64 -13.87 -5.71
N LEU A 36 1.93 -13.83 -6.00
CA LEU A 36 2.69 -14.96 -6.53
C LEU A 36 3.61 -15.53 -5.45
N HIS A 37 3.46 -16.82 -5.19
CA HIS A 37 4.31 -17.58 -4.27
C HIS A 37 5.35 -18.35 -5.06
N PRO A 38 6.64 -18.36 -4.66
CA PRO A 38 7.64 -19.20 -5.31
C PRO A 38 7.20 -20.67 -5.34
N ALA A 39 7.27 -21.28 -6.50
CA ALA A 39 6.90 -22.68 -6.65
C ALA A 39 7.98 -23.61 -6.05
N PRO A 40 7.62 -24.83 -5.64
CA PRO A 40 8.60 -25.84 -5.22
C PRO A 40 9.61 -26.14 -6.33
N LYS A 41 10.80 -26.59 -5.94
CA LYS A 41 11.79 -27.12 -6.90
C LYS A 41 11.14 -28.21 -7.74
N ASN A 42 11.41 -28.19 -9.05
CA ASN A 42 10.84 -29.09 -10.05
C ASN A 42 9.37 -28.85 -10.41
N SER A 43 8.78 -27.73 -10.00
CA SER A 43 7.49 -27.30 -10.53
C SER A 43 7.62 -26.90 -12.02
N PRO A 44 6.58 -27.11 -12.84
CA PRO A 44 6.59 -26.64 -14.24
C PRO A 44 6.52 -25.12 -14.36
N THR A 45 6.26 -24.40 -13.27
CA THR A 45 6.20 -22.94 -13.20
C THR A 45 7.05 -22.41 -12.06
N ASP A 46 7.58 -21.19 -12.21
CA ASP A 46 8.40 -20.55 -11.17
C ASP A 46 7.54 -20.04 -10.00
N PHE A 47 6.28 -19.74 -10.26
CA PHE A 47 5.35 -19.19 -9.27
C PHE A 47 3.99 -19.89 -9.30
N LEU A 48 3.36 -19.91 -8.13
CA LEU A 48 1.99 -20.36 -7.93
C LEU A 48 1.12 -19.19 -7.44
N PRO A 49 -0.09 -19.00 -7.97
CA PRO A 49 -0.98 -17.96 -7.48
C PRO A 49 -1.45 -18.27 -6.06
N ARG A 50 -1.56 -17.22 -5.26
CA ARG A 50 -2.14 -17.24 -3.92
C ARG A 50 -3.23 -16.20 -3.82
N ALA A 51 -4.31 -16.53 -3.13
CA ALA A 51 -5.41 -15.62 -2.84
C ALA A 51 -5.85 -15.76 -1.38
N ARG A 52 -6.17 -14.66 -0.73
CA ARG A 52 -6.66 -14.64 0.65
C ARG A 52 -7.47 -13.37 0.90
N TYR A 53 -8.35 -13.44 1.87
CA TYR A 53 -9.05 -12.24 2.35
C TYR A 53 -8.12 -11.33 3.14
N CYS A 54 -8.27 -10.04 2.89
CA CYS A 54 -7.63 -8.96 3.63
C CYS A 54 -8.69 -7.89 3.93
N ILE A 55 -8.39 -7.02 4.88
CA ILE A 55 -9.26 -5.91 5.26
C ILE A 55 -8.64 -4.62 4.74
N PHE A 56 -9.38 -3.86 3.96
CA PHE A 56 -8.99 -2.53 3.52
C PHE A 56 -8.91 -1.58 4.71
N ARG A 57 -7.79 -0.87 4.83
CA ARG A 57 -7.50 0.05 5.94
C ARG A 57 -7.44 1.51 5.51
N GLY A 58 -7.95 1.83 4.35
CA GLY A 58 -7.85 3.17 3.75
C GLY A 58 -6.77 3.22 2.67
N PHE A 59 -6.61 4.41 2.11
CA PHE A 59 -5.49 4.69 1.21
C PHE A 59 -4.27 5.15 2.01
N TRP A 60 -3.08 4.93 1.46
CA TRP A 60 -1.84 5.41 2.05
C TRP A 60 -1.83 6.94 2.13
N ALA A 61 -1.30 7.47 3.23
CA ALA A 61 -1.30 8.88 3.61
C ALA A 61 -2.69 9.47 3.93
N GLU A 62 -3.71 8.61 4.09
CA GLU A 62 -5.09 9.00 4.38
C GLU A 62 -5.75 8.05 5.37
N LEU A 63 -5.10 7.84 6.50
CA LEU A 63 -5.66 7.00 7.56
C LEU A 63 -7.03 7.51 8.00
N PRO A 64 -8.05 6.65 7.97
CA PRO A 64 -9.34 7.00 8.57
C PRO A 64 -9.19 7.17 10.09
N GLU A 65 -9.95 8.09 10.64
CA GLU A 65 -10.03 8.25 12.09
C GLU A 65 -10.44 6.93 12.76
N ASN A 66 -9.69 6.54 13.78
CA ASN A 66 -9.98 5.33 14.54
C ASN A 66 -9.96 5.66 16.04
N LYS A 67 -11.14 5.72 16.67
CA LYS A 67 -11.31 6.02 18.09
C LYS A 67 -10.61 5.05 19.04
N HIS A 68 -10.20 3.89 18.55
CA HIS A 68 -9.46 2.87 19.31
C HIS A 68 -7.95 2.95 19.14
N ASN A 69 -7.48 3.89 18.31
CA ASN A 69 -6.06 4.09 18.04
C ASN A 69 -5.62 5.45 18.59
N ASN A 70 -4.83 5.43 19.67
CA ASN A 70 -4.28 6.63 20.30
C ASN A 70 -2.87 6.98 19.79
N ALA A 71 -2.39 6.32 18.72
CA ALA A 71 -1.11 6.64 18.14
C ALA A 71 -1.15 8.02 17.48
N PRO A 72 -0.04 8.80 17.54
CA PRO A 72 0.07 10.02 16.77
C PRO A 72 -0.09 9.73 15.28
N VAL A 73 -0.99 10.45 14.62
CA VAL A 73 -1.20 10.36 13.18
C VAL A 73 -0.58 11.56 12.47
N ASN A 74 -0.29 11.40 11.18
CA ASN A 74 0.11 12.53 10.34
C ASN A 74 -1.05 13.50 10.13
N GLU A 75 -0.72 14.77 9.92
CA GLU A 75 -1.68 15.70 9.32
C GLU A 75 -1.96 15.28 7.88
N ARG A 76 -3.13 15.64 7.36
CA ARG A 76 -3.56 15.28 6.01
C ARG A 76 -2.93 16.17 4.95
N ASN A 77 -1.61 16.06 4.81
CA ASN A 77 -0.83 16.82 3.83
C ASN A 77 -0.76 16.13 2.46
N TYR A 78 -0.97 14.82 2.44
CA TYR A 78 -0.89 13.99 1.25
C TYR A 78 -2.15 13.14 1.08
N GLU A 79 -2.41 12.79 -0.16
CA GLU A 79 -3.40 11.79 -0.57
C GLU A 79 -2.79 10.82 -1.57
N SER A 80 -3.38 9.64 -1.70
CA SER A 80 -2.99 8.66 -2.72
C SER A 80 -4.16 7.77 -3.14
N GLU A 81 -3.98 6.99 -4.19
CA GLU A 81 -4.88 5.90 -4.59
C GLU A 81 -4.27 4.53 -4.29
N MET A 82 -3.43 4.43 -3.28
CA MET A 82 -2.79 3.17 -2.89
C MET A 82 -3.56 2.52 -1.73
N PRO A 83 -4.39 1.49 -2.00
CA PRO A 83 -5.12 0.79 -0.96
C PRO A 83 -4.15 0.09 -0.01
N THR A 84 -4.46 0.17 1.27
CA THR A 84 -3.63 -0.40 2.34
C THR A 84 -4.34 -1.52 3.08
N PHE A 85 -3.56 -2.44 3.59
CA PHE A 85 -3.97 -3.45 4.57
C PHE A 85 -2.80 -3.81 5.48
N THR A 86 -3.09 -4.38 6.62
CA THR A 86 -2.07 -4.76 7.60
C THR A 86 -1.78 -6.26 7.52
N THR A 87 -0.52 -6.64 7.73
CA THR A 87 -0.11 -8.04 7.77
C THR A 87 0.97 -8.27 8.82
N ASP A 88 1.03 -9.49 9.35
CA ASP A 88 2.10 -9.95 10.22
C ASP A 88 3.26 -10.48 9.35
N VAL A 89 4.50 -10.20 9.75
CA VAL A 89 5.72 -10.66 9.05
C VAL A 89 5.86 -12.17 9.04
N ARG A 90 5.26 -12.87 10.00
CA ARG A 90 5.25 -14.33 10.07
C ARG A 90 4.37 -14.99 9.02
N MET A 91 3.51 -14.20 8.36
CA MET A 91 2.68 -14.68 7.27
C MET A 91 3.49 -14.76 5.96
N GLY A 92 3.07 -15.62 5.03
CA GLY A 92 3.74 -15.80 3.75
C GLY A 92 3.68 -14.61 2.78
N LYS A 93 2.80 -13.62 3.02
CA LYS A 93 2.60 -12.48 2.11
C LYS A 93 3.87 -11.63 1.87
N PRO A 94 4.67 -11.26 2.90
CA PRO A 94 5.90 -10.52 2.64
C PRO A 94 6.86 -11.29 1.73
N LEU A 95 7.11 -12.58 2.01
CA LEU A 95 7.94 -13.41 1.15
C LEU A 95 7.46 -13.42 -0.31
N GLU A 96 6.15 -13.56 -0.54
CA GLU A 96 5.57 -13.57 -1.88
C GLU A 96 5.84 -12.26 -2.63
N VAL A 97 5.69 -11.13 -1.95
CA VAL A 97 5.90 -9.79 -2.52
C VAL A 97 7.38 -9.53 -2.84
N PHE A 98 8.30 -9.97 -1.99
CA PHE A 98 9.74 -9.84 -2.24
C PHE A 98 10.21 -10.81 -3.33
N ALA A 99 9.84 -12.07 -3.24
CA ALA A 99 10.32 -13.12 -4.16
C ALA A 99 9.81 -12.92 -5.60
N SER A 100 8.63 -12.34 -5.78
CA SER A 100 8.05 -12.09 -7.11
C SER A 100 8.39 -10.72 -7.69
N SER A 101 9.13 -9.87 -6.97
CA SER A 101 9.49 -8.54 -7.45
C SER A 101 10.37 -8.59 -8.70
N SER A 102 10.11 -7.70 -9.66
CA SER A 102 10.80 -7.64 -10.95
C SER A 102 12.07 -6.78 -10.93
N GLY A 103 12.94 -6.95 -9.92
CA GLY A 103 14.28 -6.35 -9.93
C GLY A 103 14.47 -5.11 -9.07
N HIS A 104 13.46 -4.65 -8.33
CA HIS A 104 13.58 -3.53 -7.41
C HIS A 104 14.02 -3.94 -5.99
N ALA A 105 13.99 -5.24 -5.69
CA ALA A 105 14.52 -5.77 -4.44
C ALA A 105 15.91 -6.39 -4.68
N ASP A 106 16.93 -5.88 -4.00
CA ASP A 106 18.28 -6.42 -4.09
C ASP A 106 18.37 -7.86 -3.55
N ASP A 107 17.44 -8.26 -2.70
CA ASP A 107 17.35 -9.58 -2.11
C ASP A 107 15.92 -10.15 -2.16
N ARG A 108 15.71 -11.08 -3.11
CA ARG A 108 14.43 -11.81 -3.23
C ARG A 108 14.19 -12.81 -2.10
N SER A 109 15.18 -13.12 -1.30
CA SER A 109 15.04 -13.94 -0.10
C SER A 109 14.62 -13.14 1.12
N GLN A 110 14.57 -11.81 1.01
CA GLN A 110 14.13 -10.93 2.09
C GLN A 110 12.70 -11.28 2.50
N THR A 111 12.48 -11.40 3.80
CA THR A 111 11.16 -11.68 4.39
C THR A 111 10.75 -10.62 5.40
N GLN A 112 11.60 -9.65 5.67
CA GLN A 112 11.44 -8.62 6.68
C GLN A 112 11.91 -7.26 6.18
N GLY A 113 11.42 -6.19 6.81
CA GLY A 113 11.77 -4.83 6.46
C GLY A 113 10.90 -4.25 5.35
N SER A 114 11.25 -3.05 4.91
CA SER A 114 10.61 -2.35 3.80
C SER A 114 11.14 -2.83 2.46
N GLY A 115 10.29 -2.82 1.42
CA GLY A 115 10.67 -3.24 0.07
C GLY A 115 9.51 -3.89 -0.69
N GLY A 116 9.83 -4.70 -1.68
CA GLY A 116 8.85 -5.45 -2.47
C GLY A 116 8.79 -5.00 -3.93
N GLY A 117 7.59 -4.83 -4.47
CA GLY A 117 7.34 -4.58 -5.89
C GLY A 117 6.88 -5.84 -6.63
N GLY A 118 6.41 -6.85 -5.91
CA GLY A 118 5.82 -8.03 -6.51
C GLY A 118 4.43 -7.75 -7.09
N PRO A 119 4.08 -8.36 -8.25
CA PRO A 119 2.78 -8.15 -8.88
C PRO A 119 1.65 -8.66 -7.98
N CYS A 120 0.56 -7.91 -7.95
CA CYS A 120 -0.61 -8.24 -7.15
C CYS A 120 -1.93 -7.84 -7.84
N GLU A 121 -3.00 -8.41 -7.36
CA GLU A 121 -4.36 -7.98 -7.69
C GLU A 121 -5.22 -7.98 -6.43
N ALA A 122 -5.97 -6.91 -6.22
CA ALA A 122 -6.96 -6.75 -5.17
C ALA A 122 -8.35 -6.73 -5.78
N VAL A 123 -9.28 -7.53 -5.23
CA VAL A 123 -10.63 -7.69 -5.77
C VAL A 123 -11.66 -7.49 -4.65
N TRP A 124 -12.52 -6.50 -4.80
CA TRP A 124 -13.69 -6.28 -3.94
C TRP A 124 -14.95 -6.73 -4.67
N TRP A 125 -15.81 -7.46 -3.99
CA TRP A 125 -17.14 -7.73 -4.43
C TRP A 125 -18.14 -6.99 -3.54
N VAL A 126 -18.75 -5.95 -4.07
CA VAL A 126 -19.74 -5.14 -3.36
C VAL A 126 -21.12 -5.69 -3.67
N LYS A 127 -21.61 -6.56 -2.81
CA LYS A 127 -22.86 -7.30 -2.99
C LYS A 127 -24.07 -6.35 -3.11
N GLU A 128 -24.09 -5.28 -2.35
CA GLU A 128 -25.18 -4.32 -2.27
C GLU A 128 -25.42 -3.57 -3.58
N THR A 129 -24.37 -3.44 -4.39
CA THR A 129 -24.43 -2.78 -5.70
C THR A 129 -24.20 -3.72 -6.85
N MET A 130 -23.90 -5.00 -6.58
CA MET A 130 -23.54 -6.02 -7.57
C MET A 130 -22.33 -5.63 -8.43
N VAL A 131 -21.41 -4.83 -7.88
CA VAL A 131 -20.23 -4.32 -8.59
C VAL A 131 -18.96 -5.02 -8.09
N GLN A 132 -18.10 -5.42 -9.02
CA GLN A 132 -16.76 -5.90 -8.72
C GLN A 132 -15.71 -4.83 -9.07
N TRP A 133 -14.89 -4.49 -8.08
CA TRP A 133 -13.70 -3.67 -8.27
C TRP A 133 -12.45 -4.54 -8.35
N ARG A 134 -11.58 -4.22 -9.31
CA ARG A 134 -10.30 -4.91 -9.47
C ARG A 134 -9.19 -3.88 -9.60
N ILE A 135 -8.24 -3.93 -8.69
CA ILE A 135 -7.04 -3.07 -8.69
C ILE A 135 -5.83 -3.96 -8.90
N LYS A 136 -5.12 -3.74 -10.02
CA LYS A 136 -3.88 -4.44 -10.36
C LYS A 136 -2.69 -3.51 -10.16
N GLY A 137 -1.58 -4.06 -9.70
CA GLY A 137 -0.37 -3.28 -9.50
C GLY A 137 0.76 -4.08 -8.90
N GLU A 138 1.61 -3.38 -8.21
CA GLU A 138 2.73 -3.92 -7.45
C GLU A 138 2.50 -3.71 -5.96
N ALA A 139 2.84 -4.71 -5.15
CA ALA A 139 2.70 -4.64 -3.71
C ALA A 139 4.04 -4.29 -3.07
N PHE A 140 4.01 -3.38 -2.11
CA PHE A 140 5.17 -3.00 -1.32
C PHE A 140 4.89 -3.22 0.17
N VAL A 141 5.92 -3.54 0.91
CA VAL A 141 5.89 -3.67 2.36
C VAL A 141 6.55 -2.45 2.97
N VAL A 142 5.87 -1.78 3.90
CA VAL A 142 6.46 -0.75 4.74
C VAL A 142 6.68 -1.34 6.12
N GLY A 143 7.93 -1.45 6.51
CA GLY A 143 8.36 -1.99 7.79
C GLY A 143 8.81 -0.90 8.78
N PRO A 144 9.12 -1.27 10.04
CA PRO A 144 9.63 -0.35 11.05
C PRO A 144 10.98 0.29 10.72
N ASP A 145 11.69 -0.23 9.72
CA ASP A 145 12.95 0.28 9.20
C ASP A 145 12.80 1.47 8.24
N ILE A 146 11.55 1.88 7.97
CA ILE A 146 11.25 2.86 6.92
C ILE A 146 11.91 4.24 7.13
N GLU A 147 12.08 4.69 8.36
CA GLU A 147 12.78 5.95 8.64
C GLU A 147 14.31 5.78 8.65
N GLY A 148 14.78 4.53 8.66
CA GLY A 148 16.21 4.24 8.85
C GLY A 148 16.63 4.44 10.30
N LYS A 149 17.94 4.37 10.54
CA LYS A 149 18.57 4.75 11.81
C LYS A 149 19.51 5.90 11.57
N GLU A 150 19.59 6.81 12.51
CA GLU A 150 20.49 7.96 12.43
C GLU A 150 21.94 7.49 12.21
N GLY A 151 22.58 8.03 11.17
CA GLY A 151 23.95 7.67 10.80
C GLY A 151 24.12 6.38 9.98
N GLU A 152 23.05 5.59 9.77
CA GLU A 152 23.07 4.43 8.90
C GLU A 152 22.58 4.76 7.48
N LYS A 153 23.17 4.11 6.47
CA LYS A 153 22.67 4.22 5.08
C LYS A 153 21.37 3.48 4.93
N GLU A 154 20.35 4.12 4.37
CA GLU A 154 19.09 3.45 4.05
C GLU A 154 19.29 2.20 3.20
N SER A 155 18.57 1.14 3.52
CA SER A 155 18.57 -0.08 2.70
C SER A 155 17.99 0.20 1.30
N SER A 156 18.31 -0.64 0.34
CA SER A 156 17.73 -0.54 -1.00
C SER A 156 16.21 -0.66 -0.96
N GLY A 157 15.67 -1.55 -0.14
CA GLY A 157 14.23 -1.71 0.03
C GLY A 157 13.54 -0.47 0.56
N VAL A 158 14.12 0.21 1.56
CA VAL A 158 13.62 1.49 2.07
C VAL A 158 13.63 2.55 0.96
N ARG A 159 14.73 2.69 0.23
CA ARG A 159 14.82 3.65 -0.89
C ARG A 159 13.78 3.35 -1.97
N THR A 160 13.59 2.07 -2.32
CA THR A 160 12.58 1.65 -3.30
C THR A 160 11.19 2.05 -2.84
N VAL A 161 10.80 1.74 -1.60
CA VAL A 161 9.49 2.11 -1.06
C VAL A 161 9.31 3.63 -1.06
N LYS A 162 10.27 4.39 -0.54
CA LYS A 162 10.18 5.86 -0.52
C LYS A 162 10.05 6.46 -1.91
N SER A 163 10.75 5.91 -2.91
CA SER A 163 10.67 6.35 -4.30
C SER A 163 9.31 5.97 -4.92
N GLU A 164 8.95 4.69 -4.90
CA GLU A 164 7.78 4.16 -5.61
C GLU A 164 6.46 4.63 -4.98
N VAL A 165 6.35 4.54 -3.66
CA VAL A 165 5.16 4.97 -2.92
C VAL A 165 5.10 6.49 -2.85
N GLY A 166 6.22 7.15 -2.54
CA GLY A 166 6.31 8.61 -2.44
C GLY A 166 5.95 9.32 -3.74
N SER A 167 6.37 8.79 -4.90
CA SER A 167 6.04 9.36 -6.21
C SER A 167 4.54 9.32 -6.56
N ARG A 168 3.77 8.50 -5.87
CA ARG A 168 2.32 8.34 -6.06
C ARG A 168 1.48 9.08 -5.02
N MET A 169 2.15 9.77 -4.10
CA MET A 169 1.48 10.67 -3.14
C MET A 169 1.34 12.05 -3.78
N ARG A 170 0.14 12.61 -3.75
CA ARG A 170 -0.09 14.01 -4.15
C ARG A 170 -0.23 14.89 -2.93
N VAL A 171 0.31 16.07 -3.02
CA VAL A 171 0.19 17.11 -1.98
C VAL A 171 -1.21 17.72 -2.05
N VAL A 172 -1.90 17.74 -0.93
CA VAL A 172 -3.21 18.42 -0.79
C VAL A 172 -3.12 19.65 0.10
N GLN A 173 -2.15 19.66 1.01
CA GLN A 173 -1.86 20.79 1.88
C GLN A 173 -0.35 20.97 2.02
N GLU A 174 0.15 22.16 1.71
CA GLU A 174 1.59 22.47 1.81
C GLU A 174 2.03 22.76 3.25
N GLU A 175 1.16 23.40 4.03
CA GLU A 175 1.41 23.72 5.43
C GLU A 175 1.51 22.44 6.26
N GLY A 176 2.53 22.35 7.11
CA GLY A 176 2.73 21.17 7.97
C GLY A 176 3.43 19.97 7.31
N ARG A 177 3.78 20.01 6.03
CA ARG A 177 4.47 18.91 5.32
C ARG A 177 5.76 18.43 6.01
N GLU A 178 6.50 19.36 6.62
CA GLU A 178 7.74 19.03 7.34
C GLU A 178 7.52 18.10 8.52
N GLY A 179 6.30 18.07 9.07
CA GLY A 179 5.91 17.19 10.18
C GLY A 179 5.42 15.82 9.76
N TRP A 180 5.23 15.57 8.46
CA TRP A 180 4.79 14.28 7.94
C TRP A 180 5.91 13.24 8.03
N SER A 181 5.60 12.05 8.48
CA SER A 181 6.57 10.98 8.70
C SER A 181 6.01 9.62 8.31
N TRP A 182 6.85 8.80 7.67
CA TRP A 182 6.53 7.43 7.28
C TRP A 182 6.24 6.55 8.48
N SER A 183 6.98 6.72 9.57
CA SER A 183 6.78 5.95 10.79
C SER A 183 5.50 6.31 11.51
N LYS A 184 5.08 7.57 11.50
CA LYS A 184 3.76 7.97 12.02
C LYS A 184 2.63 7.33 11.22
N GLU A 185 2.75 7.34 9.89
CA GLU A 185 1.77 6.70 9.01
C GLU A 185 1.67 5.21 9.31
N LEU A 186 2.81 4.51 9.37
CA LEU A 186 2.87 3.10 9.71
C LEU A 186 2.27 2.82 11.09
N THR A 187 2.66 3.58 12.11
CA THR A 187 2.17 3.41 13.48
C THR A 187 0.67 3.69 13.58
N GLY A 188 0.18 4.67 12.83
CA GLY A 188 -1.23 4.99 12.73
C GLY A 188 -2.09 3.81 12.24
N HIS A 189 -1.57 2.98 11.34
CA HIS A 189 -2.27 1.77 10.89
C HIS A 189 -2.40 0.70 11.97
N PHE A 190 -1.49 0.62 12.94
CA PHE A 190 -1.42 -0.47 13.91
C PHE A 190 -1.80 -0.10 15.34
N GLY A 191 -1.75 1.18 15.68
CA GLY A 191 -1.82 1.63 17.08
C GLY A 191 -0.57 1.29 17.89
N ASN A 192 -0.55 1.74 19.14
CA ASN A 192 0.62 1.63 20.03
C ASN A 192 0.94 0.21 20.52
N ASN A 193 0.07 -0.78 20.28
CA ASN A 193 0.09 -2.07 21.00
C ASN A 193 0.45 -3.28 20.11
N SER A 194 1.02 -3.09 18.94
CA SER A 194 1.24 -4.22 18.02
C SER A 194 2.70 -4.34 17.55
N PRO A 195 3.62 -4.81 18.44
CA PRO A 195 4.98 -5.09 18.01
C PRO A 195 4.97 -6.24 16.98
N GLY A 196 5.62 -6.04 15.84
CA GLY A 196 5.79 -7.05 14.78
C GLY A 196 4.75 -7.02 13.65
N LEU A 197 3.73 -6.20 13.73
CA LEU A 197 2.82 -5.96 12.61
C LEU A 197 3.44 -4.98 11.61
N ARG A 198 3.12 -5.13 10.32
CA ARG A 198 3.68 -4.32 9.24
C ARG A 198 2.62 -3.97 8.22
N GLY A 199 2.72 -2.77 7.66
CA GLY A 199 1.87 -2.34 6.58
C GLY A 199 2.25 -3.00 5.26
N MET A 200 1.28 -3.39 4.46
CA MET A 200 1.45 -3.82 3.08
C MET A 200 0.54 -2.99 2.19
N PHE A 201 1.05 -2.55 1.07
CA PHE A 201 0.35 -1.69 0.14
C PHE A 201 0.33 -2.31 -1.25
N CYS A 202 -0.77 -2.10 -1.96
CA CYS A 202 -0.79 -2.29 -3.40
C CYS A 202 -0.62 -0.93 -4.07
N THR A 203 0.42 -0.76 -4.88
CA THR A 203 0.52 0.39 -5.76
C THR A 203 -0.25 0.11 -7.02
N TYR A 204 -0.98 1.11 -7.47
CA TYR A 204 -1.80 1.05 -8.66
C TYR A 204 -0.95 1.11 -9.94
N SER A 205 -1.19 0.21 -10.88
CA SER A 205 -0.87 0.34 -12.29
C SER A 205 -2.16 0.76 -13.04
N SER A 206 -2.07 1.57 -14.05
CA SER A 206 -3.11 2.39 -14.73
C SER A 206 -4.43 1.74 -15.19
N THR A 207 -4.83 0.59 -14.68
CA THR A 207 -6.04 -0.13 -15.09
C THR A 207 -6.93 -0.52 -13.91
N CYS A 208 -7.56 0.47 -13.27
CA CYS A 208 -8.72 0.20 -12.43
C CYS A 208 -9.95 0.07 -13.34
N ARG A 209 -10.69 -1.03 -13.28
CA ARG A 209 -11.97 -1.21 -13.98
C ARG A 209 -13.01 -1.65 -12.96
N ALA A 210 -14.12 -0.91 -12.89
CA ALA A 210 -15.36 -1.47 -12.43
C ALA A 210 -15.93 -2.38 -13.53
N TRP A 211 -16.41 -3.53 -13.19
CA TRP A 211 -17.15 -4.43 -14.08
C TRP A 211 -18.57 -4.52 -13.52
N ASP A 212 -19.53 -4.15 -14.34
CA ASP A 212 -20.97 -4.36 -14.09
C ASP A 212 -21.32 -5.84 -14.25
#